data_31a2904ddf1db1ade0575571b75f019c
#
_entry.id   31a2904ddf1db1ade0575571b75f019c
#
_cell.length_a   1.000
_cell.length_b   1.000
_cell.length_c   1.000
_cell.angle_alpha   90.00
_cell.angle_beta   90.00
_cell.angle_gamma   90.00
#
_symmetry.space_group_name_H-M   'P 1'
#
loop_
_entity.id
_entity.type
_entity.pdbx_description
1 polymer ?
#
loop_
_entity_poly.entity_id
_entity_poly.type
_entity_poly.pdbx_seq_one_letter_code
_entity_poly.pdbx_strand_id
1 'polypeptide(L)'
;MWTYISWQGKHRFLALTEKFTTGAPGYVETAHFEPAEVDPKTLERIKDVVTKSLDALGIEYGASHSELKVDEAGNIGIIEIGGRMGGDCIGSDLVELTTGYDFLEAVIDIALGKEPKEYERREQYAAVRFILTKDDMDIYERIKKNNPELIIKEDVHEISGDPVTQSGDRSGYFIIAGNDKEQIRKYLPD
;
A
#
# COMPACT_ATOMS: atom_id res chain seq x y z
N MET A 1 4.90 -1.24 4.35
CA MET A 1 5.25 0.07 3.75
C MET A 1 4.49 1.17 4.48
N TRP A 2 5.11 2.33 4.70
CA TRP A 2 4.58 3.48 5.46
C TRP A 2 4.41 4.66 4.53
N THR A 3 3.22 5.24 4.50
CA THR A 3 2.87 6.36 3.61
C THR A 3 2.68 7.63 4.41
N TYR A 4 3.38 8.69 3.99
CA TYR A 4 3.33 10.02 4.59
C TYR A 4 3.11 11.10 3.55
N ILE A 5 2.56 12.22 4.01
CA ILE A 5 2.55 13.50 3.30
C ILE A 5 3.21 14.57 4.17
N SER A 6 4.02 15.41 3.55
CA SER A 6 4.79 16.45 4.23
C SER A 6 4.41 17.83 3.72
N TRP A 7 4.26 18.78 4.63
CA TRP A 7 4.03 20.19 4.36
C TRP A 7 4.81 21.05 5.33
N GLN A 8 5.73 21.88 4.81
CA GLN A 8 6.61 22.74 5.60
C GLN A 8 7.34 21.99 6.74
N GLY A 9 7.89 20.81 6.44
CA GLY A 9 8.58 19.96 7.40
C GLY A 9 7.68 19.28 8.44
N LYS A 10 6.36 19.42 8.36
CA LYS A 10 5.42 18.66 9.17
C LYS A 10 5.02 17.39 8.44
N HIS A 11 5.29 16.25 9.03
CA HIS A 11 5.04 14.93 8.45
C HIS A 11 3.76 14.33 9.01
N ARG A 12 2.78 14.08 8.13
CA ARG A 12 1.51 13.42 8.49
C ARG A 12 1.55 11.96 8.04
N PHE A 13 1.44 11.04 8.97
CA PHE A 13 1.23 9.62 8.68
C PHE A 13 -0.17 9.42 8.09
N LEU A 14 -0.27 8.75 6.97
CA LEU A 14 -1.52 8.41 6.30
C LEU A 14 -1.89 6.94 6.53
N ALA A 15 -1.04 6.02 6.12
CA ALA A 15 -1.38 4.61 6.09
C ALA A 15 -0.17 3.69 6.29
N LEU A 16 -0.46 2.49 6.77
CA LEU A 16 0.46 1.36 6.84
C LEU A 16 -0.03 0.24 5.94
N THR A 17 0.81 -0.17 5.00
CA THR A 17 0.52 -1.24 4.04
C THR A 17 1.34 -2.48 4.35
N GLU A 18 0.69 -3.63 4.43
CA GLU A 18 1.32 -4.95 4.46
C GLU A 18 1.66 -5.39 3.03
N LYS A 19 2.87 -5.92 2.81
CA LYS A 19 3.34 -6.42 1.51
C LYS A 19 3.45 -7.94 1.54
N PHE A 20 2.91 -8.56 0.52
CA PHE A 20 3.06 -9.99 0.25
C PHE A 20 3.98 -10.18 -0.96
N THR A 21 4.88 -11.13 -0.89
CA THR A 21 5.85 -11.40 -1.97
C THR A 21 5.98 -12.89 -2.22
N THR A 22 6.54 -13.23 -3.38
CA THR A 22 6.89 -14.64 -3.70
C THR A 22 7.98 -15.21 -2.79
N GLY A 23 8.60 -14.39 -1.94
CA GLY A 23 9.79 -14.78 -1.20
C GLY A 23 11.05 -14.85 -2.07
N ALA A 24 12.13 -15.39 -1.45
CA ALA A 24 13.41 -15.53 -2.15
C ALA A 24 13.33 -16.51 -3.33
N PRO A 25 14.08 -16.26 -4.42
CA PRO A 25 15.05 -15.17 -4.60
C PRO A 25 14.46 -13.88 -5.18
N GLY A 26 13.25 -13.91 -5.78
CA GLY A 26 12.73 -12.82 -6.61
C GLY A 26 12.08 -11.69 -5.81
N TYR A 27 11.41 -12.00 -4.69
CA TYR A 27 10.62 -11.06 -3.89
C TYR A 27 9.62 -10.24 -4.72
N VAL A 28 9.04 -10.85 -5.77
CA VAL A 28 8.00 -10.18 -6.56
C VAL A 28 6.76 -10.00 -5.70
N GLU A 29 6.23 -8.79 -5.65
CA GLU A 29 5.02 -8.49 -4.88
C GLU A 29 3.81 -9.21 -5.49
N THR A 30 3.08 -9.93 -4.63
CA THR A 30 1.88 -10.69 -4.98
C THR A 30 0.60 -9.99 -4.55
N ALA A 31 0.66 -9.20 -3.48
CA ALA A 31 -0.45 -8.40 -2.99
C ALA A 31 0.02 -7.29 -2.03
N HIS A 32 -0.86 -6.32 -1.82
CA HIS A 32 -0.76 -5.35 -0.73
C HIS A 32 -2.09 -5.26 -0.01
N PHE A 33 -2.04 -5.10 1.31
CA PHE A 33 -3.22 -4.96 2.17
C PHE A 33 -3.10 -3.74 3.07
N GLU A 34 -4.17 -2.99 3.21
CA GLU A 34 -4.22 -1.78 4.02
C GLU A 34 -5.57 -1.67 4.77
N PRO A 35 -5.56 -1.22 6.03
CA PRO A 35 -4.38 -0.96 6.85
C PRO A 35 -3.76 -2.25 7.39
N ALA A 36 -2.42 -2.32 7.38
CA ALA A 36 -1.69 -3.38 8.08
C ALA A 36 -1.80 -3.20 9.60
N GLU A 37 -1.74 -4.31 10.31
CA GLU A 37 -1.79 -4.31 11.77
C GLU A 37 -0.41 -4.44 12.39
N VAL A 38 -0.14 -3.55 13.31
CA VAL A 38 0.98 -3.63 14.25
C VAL A 38 0.49 -3.21 15.62
N ASP A 39 1.12 -3.69 16.68
CA ASP A 39 0.76 -3.24 18.01
C ASP A 39 0.99 -1.73 18.17
N PRO A 40 0.17 -1.02 18.99
CA PRO A 40 0.23 0.44 19.09
C PRO A 40 1.60 0.99 19.50
N LYS A 41 2.36 0.26 20.33
CA LYS A 41 3.69 0.69 20.77
C LYS A 41 4.70 0.62 19.64
N THR A 42 4.66 -0.42 18.84
CA THR A 42 5.50 -0.56 17.64
C THR A 42 5.11 0.49 16.61
N LEU A 43 3.82 0.76 16.42
CA LEU A 43 3.32 1.80 15.51
C LEU A 43 3.94 3.16 15.84
N GLU A 44 3.90 3.59 17.10
CA GLU A 44 4.45 4.89 17.51
C GLU A 44 5.98 4.96 17.36
N ARG A 45 6.69 3.87 17.68
CA ARG A 45 8.14 3.80 17.48
C ARG A 45 8.51 3.93 15.99
N ILE A 46 7.77 3.30 15.10
CA ILE A 46 8.02 3.40 13.67
C ILE A 46 7.72 4.81 13.17
N LYS A 47 6.61 5.42 13.60
CA LYS A 47 6.31 6.81 13.26
C LYS A 47 7.46 7.75 13.67
N ASP A 48 8.01 7.60 14.86
CA ASP A 48 9.16 8.38 15.34
C ASP A 48 10.40 8.17 14.46
N VAL A 49 10.73 6.90 14.14
CA VAL A 49 11.88 6.56 13.27
C VAL A 49 11.71 7.15 11.88
N VAL A 50 10.54 6.98 11.26
CA VAL A 50 10.30 7.49 9.90
C VAL A 50 10.32 9.01 9.89
N THR A 51 9.63 9.68 10.83
CA THR A 51 9.64 11.15 10.92
C THR A 51 11.06 11.72 11.03
N LYS A 52 11.88 11.18 11.94
CA LYS A 52 13.29 11.58 12.08
C LYS A 52 14.11 11.33 10.82
N SER A 53 13.78 10.28 10.07
CA SER A 53 14.46 9.98 8.82
C SER A 53 14.07 10.95 7.70
N LEU A 54 12.79 11.34 7.63
CA LEU A 54 12.32 12.36 6.68
C LEU A 54 12.97 13.72 6.97
N ASP A 55 13.06 14.11 8.26
CA ASP A 55 13.79 15.30 8.70
C ASP A 55 15.27 15.26 8.27
N ALA A 56 15.94 14.15 8.53
CA ALA A 56 17.36 13.96 8.19
C ALA A 56 17.64 14.01 6.68
N LEU A 57 16.67 13.58 5.88
CA LEU A 57 16.72 13.66 4.41
C LEU A 57 16.32 15.03 3.85
N GLY A 58 15.85 15.95 4.70
CA GLY A 58 15.38 17.27 4.29
C GLY A 58 14.10 17.24 3.46
N ILE A 59 13.24 16.25 3.68
CA ILE A 59 11.95 16.15 2.99
C ILE A 59 10.97 17.09 3.69
N GLU A 60 10.70 18.23 3.11
CA GLU A 60 9.81 19.25 3.67
C GLU A 60 8.42 19.26 3.02
N TYR A 61 8.30 18.78 1.77
CA TYR A 61 7.09 18.87 0.95
C TYR A 61 6.86 17.58 0.16
N GLY A 62 5.58 17.21 0.00
CA GLY A 62 5.15 16.15 -0.89
C GLY A 62 4.97 14.80 -0.22
N ALA A 63 4.81 13.80 -1.05
CA ALA A 63 4.62 12.42 -0.64
C ALA A 63 5.93 11.75 -0.26
N SER A 64 5.88 10.82 0.67
CA SER A 64 6.95 9.85 0.89
C SER A 64 6.39 8.47 1.22
N HIS A 65 7.14 7.44 0.85
CA HIS A 65 6.92 6.09 1.30
C HIS A 65 8.20 5.53 1.92
N SER A 66 8.03 4.69 2.95
CA SER A 66 9.16 4.08 3.65
C SER A 66 8.95 2.59 3.76
N GLU A 67 9.96 1.82 3.35
CA GLU A 67 10.00 0.38 3.57
C GLU A 67 10.88 0.08 4.77
N LEU A 68 10.38 -0.75 5.67
CA LEU A 68 11.12 -1.14 6.86
C LEU A 68 10.72 -2.54 7.32
N LYS A 69 11.59 -3.13 8.11
CA LYS A 69 11.36 -4.41 8.79
C LYS A 69 11.46 -4.19 10.29
N VAL A 70 10.65 -4.95 11.02
CA VAL A 70 10.73 -5.07 12.48
C VAL A 70 11.11 -6.51 12.78
N ASP A 71 12.20 -6.73 13.51
CA ASP A 71 12.61 -8.08 13.92
C ASP A 71 11.83 -8.54 15.15
N GLU A 72 12.03 -9.81 15.55
CA GLU A 72 11.38 -10.41 16.73
C GLU A 72 11.76 -9.72 18.06
N ALA A 73 12.92 -9.06 18.11
CA ALA A 73 13.35 -8.26 19.26
C ALA A 73 12.75 -6.84 19.23
N GLY A 74 12.02 -6.51 18.18
CA GLY A 74 11.38 -5.19 17.96
C GLY A 74 12.35 -4.14 17.44
N ASN A 75 13.53 -4.49 16.93
CA ASN A 75 14.41 -3.54 16.26
C ASN A 75 13.82 -3.15 14.91
N ILE A 76 13.92 -1.86 14.57
CA ILE A 76 13.39 -1.31 13.33
C ILE A 76 14.55 -1.04 12.38
N GLY A 77 14.54 -1.70 11.23
CA GLY A 77 15.50 -1.48 10.15
C GLY A 77 14.81 -0.81 8.95
N ILE A 78 15.31 0.35 8.52
CA ILE A 78 14.85 1.01 7.31
C ILE A 78 15.51 0.32 6.12
N ILE A 79 14.71 -0.05 5.12
CA ILE A 79 15.16 -0.64 3.86
C ILE A 79 15.31 0.46 2.81
N GLU A 80 14.26 1.28 2.65
CA GLU A 80 14.21 2.35 1.67
C GLU A 80 13.29 3.48 2.13
N ILE A 81 13.64 4.72 1.76
CA ILE A 81 12.73 5.87 1.84
C ILE A 81 12.72 6.55 0.47
N GLY A 82 11.54 6.58 -0.15
CA GLY A 82 11.32 7.29 -1.40
C GLY A 82 10.54 8.58 -1.17
N GLY A 83 11.08 9.71 -1.66
CA GLY A 83 10.40 11.02 -1.65
C GLY A 83 9.34 11.11 -2.76
N ARG A 84 8.46 10.13 -2.84
CA ARG A 84 7.37 10.00 -3.81
C ARG A 84 6.24 9.16 -3.24
N MET A 85 5.12 9.11 -3.96
CA MET A 85 4.04 8.18 -3.65
C MET A 85 4.51 6.72 -3.79
N GLY A 86 3.96 5.83 -3.00
CA GLY A 86 4.10 4.38 -3.17
C GLY A 86 3.55 3.95 -4.53
N GLY A 87 4.21 2.98 -5.17
CA GLY A 87 3.75 2.33 -6.39
C GLY A 87 2.65 1.29 -6.14
N ASP A 88 2.41 0.45 -7.16
CA ASP A 88 1.56 -0.74 -7.04
C ASP A 88 0.17 -0.44 -6.44
N CYS A 89 -0.47 0.64 -6.91
CA CYS A 89 -1.78 1.14 -6.46
C CYS A 89 -1.83 1.62 -4.99
N ILE A 90 -0.73 1.61 -4.24
CA ILE A 90 -0.76 2.03 -2.83
C ILE A 90 -1.10 3.51 -2.72
N GLY A 91 -0.32 4.37 -3.39
CA GLY A 91 -0.52 5.81 -3.31
C GLY A 91 -1.73 6.31 -4.10
N SER A 92 -2.04 5.67 -5.23
CA SER A 92 -3.12 6.10 -6.11
C SER A 92 -4.51 5.63 -5.69
N ASP A 93 -4.60 4.48 -5.00
CA ASP A 93 -5.89 3.83 -4.75
C ASP A 93 -6.05 3.43 -3.26
N LEU A 94 -5.12 2.65 -2.67
CA LEU A 94 -5.33 2.06 -1.35
C LEU A 94 -5.44 3.11 -0.24
N VAL A 95 -4.60 4.15 -0.25
CA VAL A 95 -4.63 5.22 0.77
C VAL A 95 -5.98 5.91 0.78
N GLU A 96 -6.53 6.26 -0.38
CA GLU A 96 -7.84 6.91 -0.46
C GLU A 96 -8.96 5.97 -0.03
N LEU A 97 -8.95 4.72 -0.51
CA LEU A 97 -9.96 3.71 -0.16
C LEU A 97 -10.02 3.46 1.35
N THR A 98 -8.88 3.38 2.03
CA THR A 98 -8.82 2.99 3.44
C THR A 98 -8.92 4.16 4.41
N THR A 99 -8.55 5.37 3.98
CA THR A 99 -8.52 6.55 4.85
C THR A 99 -9.55 7.61 4.48
N GLY A 100 -10.03 7.62 3.24
CA GLY A 100 -10.86 8.70 2.68
C GLY A 100 -10.07 9.95 2.29
N TYR A 101 -8.73 9.88 2.32
CA TYR A 101 -7.84 10.99 1.97
C TYR A 101 -7.46 10.95 0.50
N ASP A 102 -7.90 11.94 -0.27
CA ASP A 102 -7.44 12.10 -1.66
C ASP A 102 -5.96 12.49 -1.68
N PHE A 103 -5.11 11.45 -1.69
CA PHE A 103 -3.67 11.61 -1.64
C PHE A 103 -3.11 12.19 -2.94
N LEU A 104 -3.73 11.88 -4.08
CA LEU A 104 -3.34 12.44 -5.37
C LEU A 104 -3.61 13.95 -5.41
N GLU A 105 -4.81 14.40 -5.01
CA GLU A 105 -5.14 15.82 -4.91
C GLU A 105 -4.14 16.54 -3.98
N ALA A 106 -3.87 15.95 -2.82
CA ALA A 106 -2.95 16.54 -1.85
C ALA A 106 -1.53 16.72 -2.41
N VAL A 107 -1.00 15.76 -3.15
CA VAL A 107 0.33 15.87 -3.80
C VAL A 107 0.33 16.95 -4.86
N ILE A 108 -0.75 17.07 -5.64
CA ILE A 108 -0.91 18.13 -6.65
C ILE A 108 -1.00 19.50 -5.97
N ASP A 109 -1.79 19.64 -4.91
CA ASP A 109 -1.91 20.89 -4.16
C ASP A 109 -0.57 21.36 -3.62
N ILE A 110 0.24 20.46 -3.05
CA ILE A 110 1.59 20.78 -2.58
C ILE A 110 2.48 21.24 -3.73
N ALA A 111 2.44 20.56 -4.88
CA ALA A 111 3.21 20.96 -6.06
C ALA A 111 2.81 22.35 -6.59
N LEU A 112 1.58 22.77 -6.36
CA LEU A 112 1.06 24.11 -6.66
C LEU A 112 1.30 25.12 -5.52
N GLY A 113 2.03 24.76 -4.46
CA GLY A 113 2.31 25.61 -3.32
C GLY A 113 1.13 25.82 -2.37
N LYS A 114 0.16 24.93 -2.40
CA LYS A 114 -1.02 24.99 -1.54
C LYS A 114 -0.90 23.98 -0.39
N GLU A 115 -1.41 24.36 0.78
CA GLU A 115 -1.51 23.45 1.91
C GLU A 115 -2.52 22.32 1.61
N PRO A 116 -2.15 21.05 1.85
CA PRO A 116 -3.07 19.94 1.65
C PRO A 116 -4.23 20.01 2.63
N LYS A 117 -5.42 19.69 2.16
CA LYS A 117 -6.66 19.75 2.93
C LYS A 117 -6.64 18.80 4.12
N GLU A 118 -7.33 19.18 5.19
CA GLU A 118 -7.69 18.25 6.25
C GLU A 118 -8.80 17.30 5.77
N TYR A 119 -8.89 16.12 6.37
CA TYR A 119 -9.89 15.12 6.01
C TYR A 119 -10.44 14.40 7.25
N GLU A 120 -11.65 13.92 7.16
CA GLU A 120 -12.23 12.99 8.13
C GLU A 120 -11.81 11.56 7.75
N ARG A 121 -11.09 10.91 8.66
CA ARG A 121 -10.62 9.55 8.43
C ARG A 121 -11.80 8.59 8.35
N ARG A 122 -11.84 7.79 7.28
CA ARG A 122 -12.71 6.62 7.17
C ARG A 122 -11.91 5.39 7.60
N GLU A 123 -12.64 4.39 8.08
CA GLU A 123 -12.04 3.08 8.39
C GLU A 123 -12.62 2.05 7.42
N GLN A 124 -11.82 1.64 6.47
CA GLN A 124 -12.13 0.63 5.48
C GLN A 124 -10.88 -0.21 5.21
N TYR A 125 -11.07 -1.45 4.77
CA TYR A 125 -9.99 -2.35 4.37
C TYR A 125 -9.96 -2.43 2.85
N ALA A 126 -8.76 -2.39 2.29
CA ALA A 126 -8.57 -2.55 0.86
C ALA A 126 -7.31 -3.37 0.57
N ALA A 127 -7.32 -4.02 -0.57
CA ALA A 127 -6.17 -4.76 -1.05
C ALA A 127 -6.05 -4.68 -2.55
N VAL A 128 -4.82 -4.66 -3.04
CA VAL A 128 -4.51 -5.02 -4.42
C VAL A 128 -3.91 -6.42 -4.44
N ARG A 129 -4.40 -7.27 -5.33
CA ARG A 129 -3.81 -8.57 -5.64
C ARG A 129 -3.37 -8.58 -7.09
N PHE A 130 -2.15 -9.04 -7.32
CA PHE A 130 -1.58 -9.16 -8.65
C PHE A 130 -1.82 -10.56 -9.21
N ILE A 131 -1.99 -10.64 -10.52
CA ILE A 131 -2.19 -11.89 -11.25
C ILE A 131 -0.83 -12.39 -11.74
N LEU A 132 -0.31 -13.42 -11.08
CA LEU A 132 0.95 -14.09 -11.43
C LEU A 132 0.70 -15.49 -11.97
N THR A 133 -0.34 -16.15 -11.45
CA THR A 133 -0.62 -17.56 -11.67
C THR A 133 -2.08 -17.80 -12.04
N LYS A 134 -2.37 -19.02 -12.49
CA LYS A 134 -3.75 -19.44 -12.71
C LYS A 134 -4.58 -19.41 -11.44
N ASP A 135 -3.98 -19.71 -10.28
CA ASP A 135 -4.70 -19.68 -9.00
C ASP A 135 -5.14 -18.25 -8.64
N ASP A 136 -4.33 -17.22 -8.99
CA ASP A 136 -4.73 -15.82 -8.83
C ASP A 136 -5.92 -15.47 -9.74
N MET A 137 -5.90 -15.94 -10.97
CA MET A 137 -7.01 -15.77 -11.90
C MET A 137 -8.28 -16.47 -11.40
N ASP A 138 -8.18 -17.69 -10.90
CA ASP A 138 -9.31 -18.44 -10.35
C ASP A 138 -9.89 -17.74 -9.10
N ILE A 139 -9.06 -17.08 -8.29
CA ILE A 139 -9.50 -16.25 -7.16
C ILE A 139 -10.26 -15.02 -7.67
N TYR A 140 -9.70 -14.29 -8.64
CA TYR A 140 -10.36 -13.14 -9.26
C TYR A 140 -11.75 -13.52 -9.81
N GLU A 141 -11.84 -14.57 -10.63
CA GLU A 141 -13.11 -15.04 -11.22
C GLU A 141 -14.11 -15.45 -10.13
N ARG A 142 -13.65 -16.07 -9.05
CA ARG A 142 -14.49 -16.43 -7.90
C ARG A 142 -15.06 -15.21 -7.19
N ILE A 143 -14.27 -14.14 -7.02
CA ILE A 143 -14.75 -12.88 -6.44
C ILE A 143 -15.77 -12.26 -7.38
N LYS A 144 -15.45 -12.15 -8.66
CA LYS A 144 -16.31 -11.56 -9.70
C LYS A 144 -17.68 -12.23 -9.77
N LYS A 145 -17.71 -13.54 -9.54
CA LYS A 145 -18.94 -14.34 -9.55
C LYS A 145 -19.75 -14.22 -8.27
N ASN A 146 -19.09 -14.22 -7.09
CA ASN A 146 -19.78 -14.40 -5.81
C ASN A 146 -19.89 -13.12 -4.97
N ASN A 147 -18.98 -12.18 -5.15
CA ASN A 147 -18.88 -10.92 -4.40
C ASN A 147 -18.39 -9.77 -5.31
N PRO A 148 -19.06 -9.52 -6.47
CA PRO A 148 -18.60 -8.52 -7.44
C PRO A 148 -18.53 -7.11 -6.86
N GLU A 149 -19.33 -6.82 -5.83
CA GLU A 149 -19.36 -5.53 -5.12
C GLU A 149 -18.05 -5.20 -4.37
N LEU A 150 -17.19 -6.19 -4.13
CA LEU A 150 -15.89 -5.97 -3.53
C LEU A 150 -14.87 -5.42 -4.53
N ILE A 151 -15.05 -5.68 -5.84
CA ILE A 151 -14.10 -5.26 -6.86
C ILE A 151 -14.30 -3.77 -7.15
N ILE A 152 -13.29 -2.98 -6.82
CA ILE A 152 -13.29 -1.53 -7.02
C ILE A 152 -12.64 -1.15 -8.35
N LYS A 153 -11.58 -1.89 -8.73
CA LYS A 153 -10.82 -1.65 -9.95
C LYS A 153 -10.17 -2.94 -10.42
N GLU A 154 -10.07 -3.10 -11.72
CA GLU A 154 -9.41 -4.27 -12.31
C GLU A 154 -8.69 -3.89 -13.61
N ASP A 155 -7.54 -4.50 -13.83
CA ASP A 155 -6.77 -4.47 -15.07
C ASP A 155 -6.14 -5.85 -15.21
N VAL A 156 -6.88 -6.79 -15.84
CA VAL A 156 -6.57 -8.21 -15.87
C VAL A 156 -6.42 -8.68 -17.30
N HIS A 157 -5.30 -9.33 -17.59
CA HIS A 157 -4.94 -9.86 -18.89
C HIS A 157 -4.79 -11.38 -18.85
N GLU A 158 -4.73 -12.00 -20.02
CA GLU A 158 -4.44 -13.43 -20.15
C GLU A 158 -3.02 -13.74 -19.61
N ILE A 159 -2.90 -14.87 -18.92
CA ILE A 159 -1.61 -15.33 -18.38
C ILE A 159 -0.76 -15.83 -19.55
N SER A 160 0.44 -15.28 -19.72
CA SER A 160 1.36 -15.66 -20.79
C SER A 160 1.88 -17.09 -20.69
N GLY A 161 1.89 -17.67 -19.49
CA GLY A 161 2.49 -18.97 -19.19
C GLY A 161 4.01 -18.91 -18.93
N ASP A 162 4.62 -17.75 -19.11
CA ASP A 162 6.03 -17.54 -18.78
C ASP A 162 6.22 -17.36 -17.27
N PRO A 163 7.40 -17.72 -16.72
CA PRO A 163 7.69 -17.49 -15.30
C PRO A 163 7.69 -15.99 -14.96
N VAL A 164 6.98 -15.62 -13.88
CA VAL A 164 7.03 -14.26 -13.35
C VAL A 164 8.29 -14.11 -12.49
N THR A 165 9.22 -13.26 -12.93
CA THR A 165 10.51 -13.02 -12.29
C THR A 165 10.66 -11.60 -11.74
N GLN A 166 9.84 -10.69 -12.21
CA GLN A 166 9.81 -9.27 -11.82
C GLN A 166 8.38 -8.73 -11.90
N SER A 167 8.14 -7.57 -11.30
CA SER A 167 6.81 -6.96 -11.24
C SER A 167 6.20 -6.65 -12.62
N GLY A 168 7.04 -6.40 -13.63
CA GLY A 168 6.58 -6.17 -15.01
C GLY A 168 6.04 -7.41 -15.73
N ASP A 169 6.28 -8.61 -15.22
CA ASP A 169 5.82 -9.87 -15.83
C ASP A 169 4.41 -10.27 -15.34
N ARG A 170 3.80 -9.49 -14.45
CA ARG A 170 2.44 -9.73 -13.93
C ARG A 170 1.40 -9.60 -15.05
N SER A 171 0.40 -10.46 -15.04
CA SER A 171 -0.73 -10.43 -15.99
C SER A 171 -1.86 -9.50 -15.53
N GLY A 172 -1.55 -8.50 -14.73
CA GLY A 172 -2.48 -7.50 -14.25
C GLY A 172 -2.73 -7.53 -12.75
N TYR A 173 -3.81 -6.89 -12.34
CA TYR A 173 -4.20 -6.77 -10.93
C TYR A 173 -5.70 -6.54 -10.77
N PHE A 174 -6.20 -6.73 -9.56
CA PHE A 174 -7.50 -6.24 -9.14
C PHE A 174 -7.42 -5.66 -7.73
N ILE A 175 -8.26 -4.66 -7.47
CA ILE A 175 -8.39 -4.00 -6.17
C ILE A 175 -9.74 -4.37 -5.57
N ILE A 176 -9.72 -4.82 -4.33
CA ILE A 176 -10.91 -5.11 -3.54
C ILE A 176 -10.94 -4.24 -2.31
N ALA A 177 -12.16 -3.81 -1.90
CA ALA A 177 -12.35 -3.05 -0.68
C ALA A 177 -13.66 -3.42 0.01
N GLY A 178 -13.71 -3.21 1.33
CA GLY A 178 -14.89 -3.48 2.14
C GLY A 178 -14.69 -3.13 3.62
N ASN A 179 -15.76 -3.23 4.40
CA ASN A 179 -15.73 -2.89 5.83
C ASN A 179 -15.39 -4.10 6.72
N ASP A 180 -15.31 -5.30 6.16
CA ASP A 180 -14.96 -6.53 6.86
C ASP A 180 -13.55 -6.96 6.48
N LYS A 181 -12.63 -6.86 7.44
CA LYS A 181 -11.23 -7.23 7.29
C LYS A 181 -11.06 -8.68 6.84
N GLU A 182 -11.75 -9.60 7.50
CA GLU A 182 -11.59 -11.03 7.23
C GLU A 182 -12.15 -11.38 5.84
N GLN A 183 -13.18 -10.67 5.40
CA GLN A 183 -13.71 -10.81 4.05
C GLN A 183 -12.68 -10.41 2.98
N ILE A 184 -11.87 -9.39 3.22
CA ILE A 184 -10.81 -8.97 2.29
C ILE A 184 -9.61 -9.92 2.39
N ARG A 185 -9.15 -10.21 3.63
CA ARG A 185 -7.95 -11.04 3.85
C ARG A 185 -8.04 -12.46 3.27
N LYS A 186 -9.22 -13.08 3.25
CA LYS A 186 -9.39 -14.44 2.68
C LYS A 186 -9.04 -14.55 1.19
N TYR A 187 -8.90 -13.43 0.49
CA TYR A 187 -8.52 -13.38 -0.92
C TYR A 187 -7.05 -13.01 -1.14
N LEU A 188 -6.27 -12.86 -0.07
CA LEU A 188 -4.85 -12.55 -0.14
C LEU A 188 -4.01 -13.84 -0.11
N PRO A 189 -2.75 -13.78 -0.56
CA PRO A 189 -1.80 -14.87 -0.35
C PRO A 189 -1.56 -15.13 1.15
N ASP A 190 -1.14 -16.37 1.47
CA ASP A 190 -0.73 -16.76 2.83
C ASP A 190 0.59 -16.10 3.24
#